data_24d874f83b0a7464b66497dddac7f6a8
#
_entry.id   24d874f83b0a7464b66497dddac7f6a8
#
_cell.length_a   1.000
_cell.length_b   1.000
_cell.length_c   1.000
_cell.angle_alpha   90.00
_cell.angle_beta   90.00
_cell.angle_gamma   90.00
#
_symmetry.space_group_name_H-M   'P 1'
#
loop_
_entity.id
_entity.type
_entity.pdbx_description
1 polymer ?
#
loop_
_entity_poly.entity_id
_entity_poly.type
_entity_poly.pdbx_seq_one_letter_code
_entity_poly.pdbx_strand_id
1 'polypeptide(L)'
;HKAIRRQRQMCIRDRCGNDWLDKMVIRAMQPYVGSVGLKLYYPDSVKIQHDGIVNLPVGPVHKLQFMEDDKSYYFGRNRFDLNCVAVTGACLLIRTEVFRETGGFREALRVAYNDVDLGFCLVEMGYYNVVLNDCFAYHHESLSRGSDESPEKMRRLTEERELLYQMHPQFRGVDPFYPMGLNREGLDSRVVPAYLTDRNILQEPAWRCESWQELLENARRDDCLMARVETAGPERIQGYSVI
;
A
#
# COMPACT_ATOMS: atom_id res chain seq x y z
N HIS A 1 21.75 -16.59 3.31
CA HIS A 1 21.83 -15.36 2.47
C HIS A 1 21.97 -15.64 0.97
N LYS A 2 22.74 -16.66 0.52
CA LYS A 2 22.90 -16.97 -0.92
C LYS A 2 21.65 -17.58 -1.58
N ALA A 3 20.85 -18.35 -0.84
CA ALA A 3 19.63 -18.99 -1.36
C ALA A 3 18.51 -17.96 -1.61
N ILE A 4 18.35 -16.98 -0.74
CA ILE A 4 17.34 -15.92 -0.88
C ILE A 4 17.62 -15.02 -2.10
N ARG A 5 18.88 -14.68 -2.36
CA ARG A 5 19.27 -13.91 -3.54
C ARG A 5 18.97 -14.63 -4.86
N ARG A 6 19.18 -15.96 -4.93
CA ARG A 6 18.91 -16.76 -6.14
C ARG A 6 17.41 -16.91 -6.41
N GLN A 7 16.60 -17.08 -5.37
CA GLN A 7 15.14 -17.21 -5.51
C GLN A 7 14.49 -15.94 -6.05
N ARG A 8 14.97 -14.75 -5.66
CA ARG A 8 14.45 -13.46 -6.14
C ARG A 8 14.74 -13.20 -7.61
N GLN A 9 15.86 -13.68 -8.15
CA GLN A 9 16.19 -13.55 -9.57
C GLN A 9 15.38 -14.49 -10.48
N MET A 10 14.77 -15.56 -9.94
CA MET A 10 14.01 -16.53 -10.73
C MET A 10 12.54 -16.14 -10.92
N CYS A 11 11.99 -15.27 -10.10
CA CYS A 11 10.56 -14.94 -10.13
C CYS A 11 10.22 -13.77 -11.07
N ILE A 12 11.16 -12.90 -11.38
CA ILE A 12 10.93 -11.77 -12.29
C ILE A 12 11.40 -12.17 -13.69
N ARG A 13 10.49 -12.69 -14.48
CA ARG A 13 10.70 -12.89 -15.92
C ARG A 13 9.74 -12.00 -16.67
N ASP A 14 10.34 -11.07 -17.42
CA ASP A 14 9.88 -10.39 -18.61
C ASP A 14 8.97 -9.16 -18.51
N ARG A 15 9.50 -8.12 -19.15
CA ARG A 15 8.89 -6.88 -19.64
C ARG A 15 8.50 -5.87 -18.57
N CYS A 16 9.52 -5.35 -17.93
CA CYS A 16 9.49 -3.95 -17.49
C CYS A 16 9.84 -3.05 -18.68
N GLY A 17 9.27 -1.87 -18.77
CA GLY A 17 9.83 -0.84 -19.66
C GLY A 17 11.32 -0.65 -19.34
N ASN A 18 12.10 -0.15 -20.29
CA ASN A 18 13.56 -0.07 -20.15
C ASN A 18 14.06 0.82 -18.99
N ASP A 19 13.17 1.58 -18.34
CA ASP A 19 13.46 2.61 -17.33
C ASP A 19 12.94 2.30 -15.90
N TRP A 20 12.37 1.12 -15.69
CA TRP A 20 11.74 0.76 -14.39
C TRP A 20 12.69 0.86 -13.21
N LEU A 21 13.95 0.42 -13.38
CA LEU A 21 14.94 0.44 -12.33
C LEU A 21 15.34 1.88 -11.99
N ASP A 22 15.53 2.73 -13.01
CA ASP A 22 15.86 4.14 -12.81
C ASP A 22 14.72 4.85 -12.05
N LYS A 23 13.47 4.59 -12.39
CA LYS A 23 12.31 5.12 -11.68
C LYS A 23 12.27 4.67 -10.20
N MET A 24 12.52 3.38 -9.95
CA MET A 24 12.62 2.89 -8.57
C MET A 24 13.75 3.56 -7.80
N VAL A 25 14.93 3.71 -8.40
CA VAL A 25 16.08 4.36 -7.78
C VAL A 25 15.79 5.83 -7.49
N ILE A 26 15.27 6.58 -8.46
CA ILE A 26 14.91 8.00 -8.29
C ILE A 26 13.94 8.16 -7.12
N ARG A 27 12.94 7.28 -7.02
CA ARG A 27 11.98 7.31 -5.91
C ARG A 27 12.64 6.94 -4.58
N ALA A 28 13.48 5.90 -4.54
CA ALA A 28 14.16 5.44 -3.32
C ALA A 28 15.20 6.43 -2.79
N MET A 29 15.72 7.31 -3.66
CA MET A 29 16.65 8.37 -3.25
C MET A 29 15.99 9.51 -2.47
N GLN A 30 14.66 9.59 -2.45
CA GLN A 30 13.96 10.54 -1.60
C GLN A 30 14.17 10.17 -0.11
N PRO A 31 14.56 11.12 0.75
CA PRO A 31 14.99 10.80 2.13
C PRO A 31 13.89 10.17 2.97
N TYR A 32 12.63 10.48 2.69
CA TYR A 32 11.45 9.97 3.39
C TYR A 32 10.93 8.63 2.84
N VAL A 33 11.50 8.09 1.75
CA VAL A 33 11.08 6.80 1.18
C VAL A 33 11.91 5.69 1.79
N GLY A 34 11.22 4.72 2.38
CA GLY A 34 11.81 3.50 2.95
C GLY A 34 11.99 2.42 1.89
N SER A 35 10.91 2.01 1.26
CA SER A 35 10.95 0.99 0.21
C SER A 35 10.13 1.38 -1.01
N VAL A 36 10.51 0.83 -2.16
CA VAL A 36 9.84 1.02 -3.44
C VAL A 36 9.55 -0.33 -4.08
N GLY A 37 8.31 -0.53 -4.51
CA GLY A 37 7.88 -1.68 -5.29
C GLY A 37 7.28 -1.27 -6.64
N LEU A 38 7.04 -2.26 -7.49
CA LEU A 38 6.34 -2.09 -8.77
C LEU A 38 4.97 -2.75 -8.71
N LYS A 39 4.07 -2.27 -9.57
CA LYS A 39 2.91 -3.03 -9.94
C LYS A 39 3.33 -4.35 -10.58
N LEU A 40 2.75 -5.46 -10.14
CA LEU A 40 2.98 -6.77 -10.72
C LEU A 40 1.70 -7.33 -11.33
N TYR A 41 1.86 -7.93 -12.50
CA TYR A 41 0.79 -8.70 -13.15
C TYR A 41 1.07 -10.20 -13.08
N TYR A 42 -0.01 -10.99 -13.15
CA TYR A 42 0.09 -12.41 -13.46
C TYR A 42 0.63 -12.60 -14.88
N PRO A 43 1.36 -13.69 -15.15
CA PRO A 43 1.92 -13.98 -16.47
C PRO A 43 0.84 -13.95 -17.56
N ASP A 44 1.21 -13.38 -18.70
CA ASP A 44 0.37 -13.32 -19.92
C ASP A 44 -1.04 -12.73 -19.68
N SER A 45 -1.17 -11.83 -18.72
CA SER A 45 -2.43 -11.29 -18.24
C SER A 45 -2.31 -9.81 -17.94
N VAL A 46 -3.45 -9.12 -17.93
CA VAL A 46 -3.60 -7.77 -17.36
C VAL A 46 -4.17 -7.79 -15.93
N LYS A 47 -4.26 -8.98 -15.34
CA LYS A 47 -4.70 -9.11 -13.94
C LYS A 47 -3.61 -8.69 -12.99
N ILE A 48 -3.98 -7.80 -12.09
CA ILE A 48 -3.10 -7.31 -11.04
C ILE A 48 -2.81 -8.45 -10.07
N GLN A 49 -1.53 -8.70 -9.81
CA GLN A 49 -1.07 -9.60 -8.77
C GLN A 49 -0.69 -8.81 -7.53
N HIS A 50 -0.05 -7.65 -7.71
CA HIS A 50 0.37 -6.76 -6.65
C HIS A 50 0.30 -5.31 -7.11
N ASP A 51 -0.26 -4.47 -6.24
CA ASP A 51 -0.32 -3.01 -6.41
C ASP A 51 -0.20 -2.32 -5.03
N GLY A 52 0.82 -2.74 -4.28
CA GLY A 52 0.99 -2.42 -2.87
C GLY A 52 0.26 -3.39 -1.94
N ILE A 53 0.65 -3.42 -0.68
CA ILE A 53 -0.02 -4.19 0.37
C ILE A 53 -0.86 -3.23 1.20
N VAL A 54 -2.10 -3.61 1.46
CA VAL A 54 -3.03 -2.95 2.38
C VAL A 54 -3.32 -3.86 3.56
N ASN A 55 -3.51 -3.27 4.73
CA ASN A 55 -3.73 -4.01 5.97
C ASN A 55 -5.21 -3.93 6.37
N LEU A 56 -6.00 -4.86 5.85
CA LEU A 56 -7.44 -4.96 6.11
C LEU A 56 -7.72 -5.74 7.40
N PRO A 57 -8.96 -5.80 7.90
CA PRO A 57 -9.32 -6.60 9.08
C PRO A 57 -8.95 -8.08 8.95
N VAL A 58 -8.96 -8.64 7.74
CA VAL A 58 -8.53 -10.02 7.45
C VAL A 58 -7.02 -10.21 7.58
N GLY A 59 -6.25 -9.13 7.52
CA GLY A 59 -4.79 -9.11 7.53
C GLY A 59 -4.21 -8.38 6.34
N PRO A 60 -2.87 -8.40 6.20
CA PRO A 60 -2.19 -7.83 5.04
C PRO A 60 -2.54 -8.60 3.77
N VAL A 61 -2.97 -7.86 2.74
CA VAL A 61 -3.35 -8.42 1.44
C VAL A 61 -2.82 -7.55 0.30
N HIS A 62 -2.65 -8.14 -0.87
CA HIS A 62 -2.30 -7.38 -2.07
C HIS A 62 -3.50 -6.57 -2.55
N LYS A 63 -3.33 -5.25 -2.66
CA LYS A 63 -4.35 -4.33 -3.16
C LYS A 63 -4.72 -4.68 -4.60
N LEU A 64 -6.02 -4.71 -4.90
CA LEU A 64 -6.58 -5.00 -6.24
C LEU A 64 -6.16 -6.36 -6.83
N GLN A 65 -5.70 -7.30 -6.00
CA GLN A 65 -5.31 -8.63 -6.48
C GLN A 65 -6.45 -9.30 -7.26
N PHE A 66 -6.12 -9.97 -8.36
CA PHE A 66 -7.03 -10.62 -9.32
C PHE A 66 -7.93 -9.67 -10.14
N MET A 67 -7.90 -8.37 -9.87
CA MET A 67 -8.65 -7.40 -10.66
C MET A 67 -7.96 -7.15 -12.01
N GLU A 68 -8.74 -6.97 -13.07
CA GLU A 68 -8.19 -6.60 -14.38
C GLU A 68 -7.82 -5.11 -14.41
N ASP A 69 -6.64 -4.78 -14.93
CA ASP A 69 -6.14 -3.41 -15.01
C ASP A 69 -6.61 -2.70 -16.29
N ASP A 70 -7.85 -2.95 -16.69
CA ASP A 70 -8.52 -2.40 -17.88
C ASP A 70 -9.24 -1.06 -17.62
N LYS A 71 -9.46 -0.73 -16.36
CA LYS A 71 -10.17 0.47 -15.91
C LYS A 71 -9.48 1.15 -14.74
N SER A 72 -9.92 2.34 -14.41
CA SER A 72 -9.50 3.07 -13.22
C SER A 72 -10.32 2.62 -12.00
N TYR A 73 -9.65 2.20 -10.94
CA TYR A 73 -10.27 1.89 -9.65
C TYR A 73 -10.19 3.10 -8.73
N TYR A 74 -11.32 3.46 -8.13
CA TYR A 74 -11.48 4.52 -7.16
C TYR A 74 -10.50 5.69 -7.35
N PHE A 75 -10.82 6.59 -8.31
CA PHE A 75 -10.02 7.78 -8.64
C PHE A 75 -8.55 7.48 -9.00
N GLY A 76 -8.29 6.37 -9.67
CA GLY A 76 -6.97 6.07 -10.20
C GLY A 76 -6.01 5.41 -9.22
N ARG A 77 -6.51 4.73 -8.19
CA ARG A 77 -5.64 4.02 -7.22
C ARG A 77 -4.74 2.95 -7.84
N ASN A 78 -5.03 2.52 -9.07
CA ASN A 78 -4.18 1.65 -9.87
C ASN A 78 -3.39 2.40 -10.96
N ARG A 79 -3.41 3.74 -10.98
CA ARG A 79 -2.78 4.56 -12.05
C ARG A 79 -1.70 5.48 -11.52
N PHE A 80 -1.75 5.83 -10.26
CA PHE A 80 -0.82 6.75 -9.62
C PHE A 80 0.03 6.04 -8.59
N ASP A 81 1.26 6.52 -8.40
CA ASP A 81 2.12 6.08 -7.30
C ASP A 81 1.42 6.33 -5.97
N LEU A 82 1.45 5.35 -5.09
CA LEU A 82 0.76 5.43 -3.81
C LEU A 82 1.65 4.96 -2.65
N ASN A 83 1.43 5.57 -1.50
CA ASN A 83 1.93 5.03 -0.25
C ASN A 83 1.09 3.82 0.17
N CYS A 84 1.75 2.83 0.73
CA CYS A 84 1.14 1.60 1.25
C CYS A 84 1.87 1.12 2.50
N VAL A 85 1.28 0.21 3.25
CA VAL A 85 1.93 -0.31 4.47
C VAL A 85 3.15 -1.16 4.17
N ALA A 86 3.18 -1.83 3.00
CA ALA A 86 4.33 -2.60 2.54
C ALA A 86 4.28 -2.80 1.03
N VAL A 87 5.40 -3.21 0.45
CA VAL A 87 5.52 -3.70 -0.92
C VAL A 87 6.04 -5.14 -0.90
N THR A 88 5.65 -5.94 -1.89
CA THR A 88 6.03 -7.35 -1.93
C THR A 88 7.53 -7.55 -2.13
N GLY A 89 8.10 -8.51 -1.44
CA GLY A 89 9.48 -8.95 -1.63
C GLY A 89 9.77 -9.53 -3.01
N ALA A 90 8.75 -9.79 -3.85
CA ALA A 90 8.95 -10.21 -5.24
C ALA A 90 9.64 -9.13 -6.08
N CYS A 91 9.31 -7.85 -5.84
CA CYS A 91 10.01 -6.72 -6.43
C CYS A 91 10.08 -5.57 -5.43
N LEU A 92 11.18 -5.51 -4.69
CA LEU A 92 11.41 -4.53 -3.64
C LEU A 92 12.81 -3.91 -3.79
N LEU A 93 12.86 -2.59 -3.79
CA LEU A 93 14.09 -1.81 -3.72
C LEU A 93 14.08 -0.98 -2.44
N ILE A 94 15.20 -1.03 -1.71
CA ILE A 94 15.42 -0.30 -0.48
C ILE A 94 16.87 0.14 -0.41
N ARG A 95 17.14 1.33 0.11
CA ARG A 95 18.50 1.78 0.37
C ARG A 95 19.16 0.89 1.41
N THR A 96 20.43 0.56 1.20
CA THR A 96 21.16 -0.38 2.06
C THR A 96 21.26 0.10 3.52
N GLU A 97 21.47 1.39 3.74
CA GLU A 97 21.48 2.00 5.07
C GLU A 97 20.14 1.84 5.77
N VAL A 98 19.03 2.16 5.11
CA VAL A 98 17.67 2.01 5.66
C VAL A 98 17.35 0.55 5.98
N PHE A 99 17.75 -0.39 5.10
CA PHE A 99 17.57 -1.82 5.36
C PHE A 99 18.37 -2.31 6.59
N ARG A 100 19.54 -1.73 6.83
CA ARG A 100 20.34 -2.04 8.03
C ARG A 100 19.71 -1.47 9.30
N GLU A 101 19.15 -0.27 9.22
CA GLU A 101 18.45 0.38 10.34
C GLU A 101 17.25 -0.43 10.82
N THR A 102 16.50 -1.07 9.91
CA THR A 102 15.38 -1.97 10.28
C THR A 102 15.83 -3.29 10.90
N GLY A 103 17.13 -3.62 10.85
CA GLY A 103 17.63 -4.94 11.23
C GLY A 103 17.42 -6.02 10.16
N GLY A 104 16.89 -5.68 8.99
CA GLY A 104 16.65 -6.58 7.88
C GLY A 104 15.44 -7.49 8.05
N PHE A 105 15.40 -8.62 7.35
CA PHE A 105 14.31 -9.60 7.46
C PHE A 105 14.42 -10.45 8.72
N ARG A 106 13.32 -10.61 9.43
CA ARG A 106 13.26 -11.44 10.64
C ARG A 106 13.22 -12.93 10.30
N GLU A 107 14.08 -13.71 10.95
CA GLU A 107 14.12 -15.16 10.75
C GLU A 107 12.89 -15.89 11.31
N ALA A 108 12.15 -15.26 12.22
CA ALA A 108 10.93 -15.81 12.81
C ALA A 108 9.78 -15.91 11.79
N LEU A 109 9.76 -15.04 10.76
CA LEU A 109 8.81 -15.05 9.66
C LEU A 109 9.44 -15.77 8.46
N ARG A 110 9.38 -17.09 8.46
CA ARG A 110 10.15 -17.92 7.53
C ARG A 110 9.63 -17.94 6.10
N VAL A 111 8.33 -17.81 5.92
CA VAL A 111 7.68 -18.05 4.63
C VAL A 111 6.81 -16.89 4.19
N ALA A 112 6.00 -16.35 5.09
CA ALA A 112 5.08 -15.26 4.81
C ALA A 112 5.38 -14.02 5.65
N TYR A 113 4.86 -12.89 5.23
CA TYR A 113 4.86 -11.61 5.97
C TYR A 113 6.23 -11.01 6.32
N ASN A 114 7.35 -11.55 5.84
CA ASN A 114 8.66 -10.95 6.10
C ASN A 114 8.85 -9.61 5.38
N ASP A 115 8.24 -9.43 4.22
CA ASP A 115 8.17 -8.17 3.49
C ASP A 115 7.18 -7.19 4.12
N VAL A 116 6.10 -7.70 4.71
CA VAL A 116 5.13 -6.90 5.47
C VAL A 116 5.74 -6.41 6.78
N ASP A 117 6.45 -7.27 7.52
CA ASP A 117 7.18 -6.91 8.74
C ASP A 117 8.20 -5.80 8.46
N LEU A 118 8.98 -5.95 7.39
CA LEU A 118 9.89 -4.90 6.95
C LEU A 118 9.17 -3.59 6.63
N GLY A 119 8.02 -3.69 5.93
CA GLY A 119 7.17 -2.52 5.61
C GLY A 119 6.64 -1.83 6.85
N PHE A 120 6.17 -2.59 7.84
CA PHE A 120 5.68 -2.05 9.11
C PHE A 120 6.80 -1.37 9.90
N CYS A 121 7.98 -1.99 10.00
CA CYS A 121 9.15 -1.36 10.62
C CYS A 121 9.48 -0.02 9.96
N LEU A 122 9.45 0.06 8.64
CA LEU A 122 9.70 1.31 7.92
C LEU A 122 8.68 2.39 8.25
N VAL A 123 7.39 2.04 8.31
CA VAL A 123 6.33 3.00 8.71
C VAL A 123 6.52 3.45 10.16
N GLU A 124 6.85 2.56 11.08
CA GLU A 124 7.17 2.89 12.48
C GLU A 124 8.36 3.84 12.62
N MET A 125 9.34 3.73 11.73
CA MET A 125 10.50 4.61 11.66
C MET A 125 10.21 5.94 10.95
N GLY A 126 8.98 6.16 10.46
CA GLY A 126 8.55 7.38 9.77
C GLY A 126 8.86 7.40 8.27
N TYR A 127 9.22 6.27 7.67
CA TYR A 127 9.38 6.16 6.23
C TYR A 127 8.06 5.80 5.53
N TYR A 128 8.00 6.11 4.23
CA TYR A 128 6.91 5.68 3.34
C TYR A 128 7.34 4.51 2.46
N ASN A 129 6.49 3.52 2.33
CA ASN A 129 6.61 2.47 1.33
C ASN A 129 5.79 2.88 0.11
N VAL A 130 6.40 2.88 -1.07
CA VAL A 130 5.78 3.41 -2.30
C VAL A 130 5.66 2.31 -3.34
N VAL A 131 4.47 2.15 -3.92
CA VAL A 131 4.28 1.35 -5.12
C VAL A 131 4.22 2.26 -6.34
N LEU A 132 5.04 1.98 -7.36
CA LEU A 132 5.03 2.68 -8.64
C LEU A 132 4.00 2.05 -9.57
N ASN A 133 3.11 2.87 -10.11
CA ASN A 133 2.03 2.47 -10.99
C ASN A 133 2.21 2.88 -12.46
N ASP A 134 3.24 3.65 -12.76
CA ASP A 134 3.63 4.03 -14.12
C ASP A 134 4.56 3.03 -14.80
N CYS A 135 5.00 2.02 -14.07
CA CYS A 135 5.77 0.89 -14.57
C CYS A 135 5.31 -0.41 -13.90
N PHE A 136 5.55 -1.53 -14.56
CA PHE A 136 5.09 -2.83 -14.10
C PHE A 136 6.06 -3.94 -14.48
N ALA A 137 5.88 -5.10 -13.82
CA ALA A 137 6.55 -6.35 -14.18
C ALA A 137 5.57 -7.51 -14.13
N TYR A 138 5.92 -8.62 -14.78
CA TYR A 138 5.21 -9.89 -14.65
C TYR A 138 5.91 -10.75 -13.59
N HIS A 139 5.13 -11.32 -12.68
CA HIS A 139 5.68 -12.20 -11.65
C HIS A 139 5.08 -13.60 -11.77
N HIS A 140 5.93 -14.56 -12.11
CA HIS A 140 5.59 -15.97 -12.21
C HIS A 140 5.54 -16.61 -10.82
N GLU A 141 4.45 -16.36 -10.09
CA GLU A 141 4.18 -16.96 -8.79
C GLU A 141 3.95 -18.46 -8.92
N SER A 142 4.27 -19.23 -7.89
CA SER A 142 3.90 -20.64 -7.72
C SER A 142 4.76 -21.69 -8.42
N LEU A 143 5.68 -21.37 -9.32
CA LEU A 143 6.57 -22.39 -9.90
C LEU A 143 7.48 -23.05 -8.85
N SER A 144 7.68 -22.38 -7.70
CA SER A 144 8.56 -22.88 -6.63
C SER A 144 7.87 -23.26 -5.32
N ARG A 145 6.62 -22.83 -5.09
CA ARG A 145 5.95 -22.99 -3.77
C ARG A 145 4.68 -23.86 -3.80
N GLY A 146 4.08 -24.12 -4.98
CA GLY A 146 2.77 -24.78 -5.09
C GLY A 146 1.62 -23.91 -4.55
N SER A 147 0.37 -24.40 -4.63
CA SER A 147 -0.80 -23.69 -4.08
C SER A 147 -0.75 -23.69 -2.53
N ASP A 148 -1.18 -22.56 -1.93
CA ASP A 148 -1.21 -22.41 -0.46
C ASP A 148 -2.51 -22.95 0.19
N GLU A 149 -3.15 -23.93 -0.46
CA GLU A 149 -4.46 -24.47 -0.06
C GLU A 149 -4.40 -25.62 0.96
N SER A 150 -3.20 -26.11 1.30
CA SER A 150 -3.12 -27.20 2.28
C SER A 150 -3.42 -26.69 3.70
N PRO A 151 -4.11 -27.50 4.54
CA PRO A 151 -4.43 -27.10 5.93
C PRO A 151 -3.18 -26.70 6.76
N GLU A 152 -2.05 -27.35 6.51
CA GLU A 152 -0.78 -27.05 7.20
C GLU A 152 -0.22 -25.70 6.80
N LYS A 153 -0.30 -25.34 5.51
CA LYS A 153 0.13 -24.03 5.03
C LYS A 153 -0.76 -22.92 5.55
N MET A 154 -2.08 -23.13 5.58
CA MET A 154 -3.04 -22.19 6.12
C MET A 154 -2.84 -21.95 7.62
N ARG A 155 -2.57 -23.02 8.40
CA ARG A 155 -2.24 -22.88 9.81
C ARG A 155 -0.98 -22.06 10.01
N ARG A 156 0.09 -22.34 9.27
CA ARG A 156 1.34 -21.58 9.32
C ARG A 156 1.14 -20.11 8.96
N LEU A 157 0.39 -19.81 7.90
CA LEU A 157 0.06 -18.43 7.53
C LEU A 157 -0.65 -17.70 8.67
N THR A 158 -1.56 -18.38 9.35
CA THR A 158 -2.26 -17.82 10.51
C THR A 158 -1.30 -17.58 11.68
N GLU A 159 -0.41 -18.53 11.98
CA GLU A 159 0.58 -18.42 13.06
C GLU A 159 1.58 -17.27 12.75
N GLU A 160 2.10 -17.18 11.54
CA GLU A 160 3.01 -16.11 11.14
C GLU A 160 2.31 -14.73 11.14
N ARG A 161 1.02 -14.65 10.77
CA ARG A 161 0.23 -13.41 10.87
C ARG A 161 0.03 -12.98 12.32
N GLU A 162 -0.29 -13.90 13.21
CA GLU A 162 -0.41 -13.58 14.65
C GLU A 162 0.93 -13.12 15.23
N LEU A 163 2.02 -13.75 14.86
CA LEU A 163 3.36 -13.32 15.23
C LEU A 163 3.68 -11.90 14.72
N LEU A 164 3.34 -11.61 13.46
CA LEU A 164 3.47 -10.27 12.89
C LEU A 164 2.76 -9.22 13.76
N TYR A 165 1.50 -9.48 14.15
CA TYR A 165 0.74 -8.54 14.97
C TYR A 165 1.13 -8.53 16.46
N GLN A 166 1.83 -9.53 16.95
CA GLN A 166 2.48 -9.46 18.26
C GLN A 166 3.67 -8.50 18.23
N MET A 167 4.41 -8.47 17.13
CA MET A 167 5.54 -7.55 16.93
C MET A 167 5.09 -6.12 16.61
N HIS A 168 3.95 -5.99 15.93
CA HIS A 168 3.40 -4.70 15.45
C HIS A 168 1.92 -4.53 15.85
N PRO A 169 1.60 -4.44 17.16
CA PRO A 169 0.21 -4.43 17.63
C PRO A 169 -0.61 -3.24 17.13
N GLN A 170 0.00 -2.11 16.85
CA GLN A 170 -0.64 -0.90 16.33
C GLN A 170 -1.22 -1.07 14.92
N PHE A 171 -0.72 -2.04 14.14
CA PHE A 171 -1.25 -2.31 12.81
C PHE A 171 -2.38 -3.34 12.80
N ARG A 172 -2.76 -3.93 13.94
CA ARG A 172 -3.84 -4.93 13.96
C ARG A 172 -5.17 -4.30 13.51
N GLY A 173 -5.58 -4.61 12.27
CA GLY A 173 -6.80 -4.08 11.65
C GLY A 173 -6.74 -2.59 11.29
N VAL A 174 -5.57 -1.97 11.33
CA VAL A 174 -5.34 -0.56 11.01
C VAL A 174 -4.39 -0.43 9.84
N ASP A 175 -4.75 0.41 8.88
CA ASP A 175 -3.90 0.80 7.75
C ASP A 175 -3.90 2.33 7.64
N PRO A 176 -2.76 2.99 7.91
CA PRO A 176 -2.67 4.45 7.86
C PRO A 176 -2.81 5.03 6.44
N PHE A 177 -2.67 4.21 5.40
CA PHE A 177 -2.73 4.64 4.00
C PHE A 177 -4.01 4.19 3.28
N TYR A 178 -4.88 3.46 3.97
CA TYR A 178 -6.14 2.98 3.39
C TYR A 178 -7.32 3.74 3.96
N PRO A 179 -7.99 4.60 3.17
CA PRO A 179 -9.11 5.43 3.64
C PRO A 179 -10.24 4.62 4.25
N MET A 180 -10.78 5.06 5.38
CA MET A 180 -11.89 4.39 6.07
C MET A 180 -13.17 4.29 5.24
N GLY A 181 -13.37 5.20 4.30
CA GLY A 181 -14.52 5.20 3.39
C GLY A 181 -14.45 4.16 2.27
N LEU A 182 -13.38 3.37 2.19
CA LEU A 182 -13.24 2.32 1.21
C LEU A 182 -13.61 0.96 1.80
N ASN A 183 -14.02 0.05 0.91
CA ASN A 183 -14.35 -1.32 1.28
C ASN A 183 -13.17 -2.02 1.94
N ARG A 184 -13.37 -2.51 3.15
CA ARG A 184 -12.38 -3.22 3.97
C ARG A 184 -12.61 -4.73 3.99
N GLU A 185 -13.69 -5.21 3.37
CA GLU A 185 -14.06 -6.63 3.28
C GLU A 185 -13.69 -7.25 1.93
N GLY A 186 -13.30 -6.42 0.96
CA GLY A 186 -12.92 -6.85 -0.39
C GLY A 186 -11.70 -6.11 -0.93
N LEU A 187 -11.18 -6.58 -2.05
CA LEU A 187 -9.94 -6.08 -2.67
C LEU A 187 -10.18 -4.97 -3.71
N ASP A 188 -11.42 -4.61 -3.97
CA ASP A 188 -11.83 -3.74 -5.08
C ASP A 188 -11.69 -2.23 -4.76
N SER A 189 -11.36 -1.87 -3.53
CA SER A 189 -11.22 -0.48 -3.06
C SER A 189 -12.42 0.42 -3.41
N ARG A 190 -13.63 -0.15 -3.52
CA ARG A 190 -14.84 0.64 -3.80
C ARG A 190 -15.23 1.47 -2.59
N VAL A 191 -15.92 2.57 -2.84
CA VAL A 191 -16.51 3.38 -1.77
C VAL A 191 -17.62 2.61 -1.07
N VAL A 192 -17.63 2.64 0.26
CA VAL A 192 -18.68 2.01 1.06
C VAL A 192 -19.90 2.94 1.10
N PRO A 193 -21.09 2.54 0.59
CA PRO A 193 -22.27 3.39 0.57
C PRO A 193 -22.67 3.93 1.94
N ALA A 194 -22.55 3.14 2.99
CA ALA A 194 -22.86 3.54 4.36
C ALA A 194 -21.98 4.71 4.85
N TYR A 195 -20.71 4.76 4.41
CA TYR A 195 -19.82 5.88 4.71
C TYR A 195 -20.33 7.20 4.10
N LEU A 196 -20.89 7.15 2.90
CA LEU A 196 -21.42 8.33 2.23
C LEU A 196 -22.74 8.83 2.84
N THR A 197 -23.49 7.94 3.51
CA THR A 197 -24.81 8.23 4.10
C THR A 197 -24.76 8.46 5.61
N ASP A 198 -23.74 7.96 6.29
CA ASP A 198 -23.60 8.11 7.74
C ASP A 198 -22.90 9.43 8.08
N ARG A 199 -23.73 10.47 8.28
CA ARG A 199 -23.25 11.80 8.70
C ARG A 199 -22.58 11.79 10.08
N ASN A 200 -22.74 10.74 10.88
CA ASN A 200 -22.11 10.64 12.19
C ASN A 200 -20.64 10.26 12.10
N ILE A 201 -20.19 9.65 10.99
CA ILE A 201 -18.77 9.37 10.74
C ILE A 201 -18.03 10.65 10.35
N LEU A 202 -18.69 11.52 9.61
CA LEU A 202 -18.24 12.88 9.36
C LEU A 202 -18.75 13.75 10.52
N GLN A 203 -18.04 13.77 11.64
CA GLN A 203 -18.26 14.82 12.63
C GLN A 203 -18.22 16.15 11.88
N GLU A 204 -19.17 17.02 12.15
CA GLU A 204 -19.13 18.35 11.53
C GLU A 204 -17.75 18.93 11.79
N PRO A 205 -17.08 19.44 10.75
CA PRO A 205 -15.75 20.00 10.93
C PRO A 205 -15.80 21.09 11.98
N ALA A 206 -14.79 21.14 12.83
CA ALA A 206 -14.70 22.12 13.88
C ALA A 206 -14.69 23.58 13.34
N TRP A 207 -14.42 23.74 12.06
CA TRP A 207 -14.42 25.01 11.35
C TRP A 207 -14.94 24.84 9.90
N ARG A 208 -15.45 25.94 9.37
CA ARG A 208 -15.87 26.06 7.97
C ARG A 208 -15.19 27.25 7.36
N CYS A 209 -14.83 27.17 6.10
CA CYS A 209 -14.32 28.30 5.35
C CYS A 209 -15.22 28.67 4.18
N GLU A 210 -15.23 29.93 3.83
CA GLU A 210 -16.04 30.46 2.72
C GLU A 210 -15.20 30.82 1.50
N SER A 211 -13.87 30.79 1.65
CA SER A 211 -12.93 31.08 0.56
C SER A 211 -11.77 30.08 0.51
N TRP A 212 -11.14 29.99 -0.66
CA TRP A 212 -9.92 29.19 -0.83
C TRP A 212 -8.75 29.68 0.05
N GLN A 213 -8.68 30.98 0.29
CA GLN A 213 -7.63 31.55 1.14
C GLN A 213 -7.77 31.07 2.58
N GLU A 214 -8.99 31.16 3.11
CA GLU A 214 -9.29 30.67 4.47
C GLU A 214 -9.07 29.17 4.60
N LEU A 215 -9.46 28.37 3.59
CA LEU A 215 -9.18 26.92 3.56
C LEU A 215 -7.69 26.62 3.65
N LEU A 216 -6.87 27.31 2.85
CA LEU A 216 -5.42 27.15 2.85
C LEU A 216 -4.77 27.59 4.14
N GLU A 217 -5.25 28.66 4.75
CA GLU A 217 -4.75 29.13 6.05
C GLU A 217 -5.05 28.15 7.17
N ASN A 218 -6.26 27.59 7.19
CA ASN A 218 -6.65 26.59 8.17
C ASN A 218 -5.88 25.28 7.96
N ALA A 219 -5.74 24.80 6.72
CA ALA A 219 -4.94 23.62 6.40
C ALA A 219 -3.46 23.76 6.81
N ARG A 220 -2.88 24.96 6.67
CA ARG A 220 -1.51 25.23 7.13
C ARG A 220 -1.38 25.27 8.66
N ARG A 221 -2.44 25.70 9.35
CA ARG A 221 -2.43 25.85 10.81
C ARG A 221 -2.55 24.49 11.51
N ASP A 222 -3.34 23.59 10.96
CA ASP A 222 -3.70 22.32 11.59
C ASP A 222 -2.92 21.11 11.05
N ASP A 223 -1.90 21.32 10.18
CA ASP A 223 -1.19 20.25 9.45
C ASP A 223 -2.14 19.29 8.69
N CYS A 224 -3.35 19.75 8.39
CA CYS A 224 -4.34 18.96 7.69
C CYS A 224 -3.96 18.77 6.23
N LEU A 225 -3.79 17.54 5.82
CA LEU A 225 -3.35 17.16 4.48
C LEU A 225 -4.48 16.94 3.47
N MET A 226 -5.73 16.82 3.94
CA MET A 226 -6.86 16.57 3.05
C MET A 226 -8.08 17.39 3.46
N ALA A 227 -8.64 18.10 2.48
CA ALA A 227 -9.92 18.77 2.59
C ALA A 227 -10.86 18.24 1.50
N ARG A 228 -12.10 17.96 1.87
CA ARG A 228 -13.18 17.69 0.92
C ARG A 228 -13.98 18.96 0.68
N VAL A 229 -14.07 19.38 -0.58
CA VAL A 229 -14.88 20.50 -1.02
C VAL A 229 -16.17 19.92 -1.62
N GLU A 230 -17.33 20.29 -1.08
CA GLU A 230 -18.63 19.85 -1.60
C GLU A 230 -19.07 20.68 -2.79
N THR A 231 -18.90 21.99 -2.71
CA THR A 231 -19.15 22.89 -3.83
C THR A 231 -18.11 24.00 -3.84
N ALA A 232 -17.64 24.34 -5.01
CA ALA A 232 -16.72 25.47 -5.21
C ALA A 232 -17.17 26.32 -6.39
N GLY A 233 -17.15 27.62 -6.21
CA GLY A 233 -17.34 28.62 -7.26
C GLY A 233 -16.17 29.59 -7.29
N PRO A 234 -16.13 30.53 -8.25
CA PRO A 234 -15.01 31.46 -8.42
C PRO A 234 -14.71 32.29 -7.16
N GLU A 235 -15.70 32.51 -6.30
CA GLU A 235 -15.57 33.36 -5.12
C GLU A 235 -15.97 32.66 -3.81
N ARG A 236 -16.46 31.39 -3.85
CA ARG A 236 -17.04 30.74 -2.68
C ARG A 236 -16.83 29.25 -2.66
N ILE A 237 -16.49 28.72 -1.49
CA ILE A 237 -16.51 27.29 -1.17
C ILE A 237 -17.69 27.02 -0.25
N GLN A 238 -18.52 26.04 -0.59
CA GLN A 238 -19.59 25.55 0.29
C GLN A 238 -19.37 24.09 0.62
N GLY A 239 -19.37 23.79 1.89
CA GLY A 239 -19.21 22.45 2.41
C GLY A 239 -17.80 21.88 2.17
N TYR A 240 -17.13 21.53 3.22
CA TYR A 240 -15.86 20.84 3.21
C TYR A 240 -15.73 20.10 4.52
N SER A 241 -14.94 19.07 4.50
CA SER A 241 -14.43 18.44 5.71
C SER A 241 -12.92 18.32 5.62
N VAL A 242 -12.27 18.48 6.75
CA VAL A 242 -10.85 18.19 6.88
C VAL A 242 -10.73 16.85 7.54
N ILE A 243 -9.92 15.97 6.96
CA ILE A 243 -9.67 14.62 7.42
C ILE A 243 -8.23 14.53 7.93
#